data_03aac6b02961d7d09e4b01c893f49c73
#
_entry.id   03aac6b02961d7d09e4b01c893f49c73
#
_cell.length_a   1.000
_cell.length_b   1.000
_cell.length_c   1.000
_cell.angle_alpha   90.00
_cell.angle_beta   90.00
_cell.angle_gamma   90.00
#
_symmetry.space_group_name_H-M   'P 1'
#
loop_
_entity.id
_entity.type
_entity.pdbx_description
1 polymer ?
#
loop_
_entity_poly.entity_id
_entity_poly.type
_entity_poly.pdbx_seq_one_letter_code
_entity_poly.pdbx_strand_id
1 'polypeptide(L)'
;MAFISFEERRRRLLSEDVFNATVDAMGGCKSLAARESARLVLVGGESTYLAAETVYQDVKSQGNVYRKSAAIRKAAKALRDALEPGGVPEPVFLGDGQLMRAAVFDAIVGVSSSPANSAILVAARAVLVDGLAVDAAAEAAYGEPRNIHQARKKVEKLHSLAVWIEAAFSGKNIK
;
A
#
# COMPACT_ATOMS: atom_id res chain seq x y z
N MET A 1 21.42 -23.28 -1.43
CA MET A 1 20.76 -21.98 -1.70
C MET A 1 21.01 -21.63 -3.16
N ALA A 2 19.97 -21.52 -3.98
CA ALA A 2 20.12 -21.14 -5.39
C ALA A 2 20.52 -19.66 -5.47
N PHE A 3 21.61 -19.35 -6.13
CA PHE A 3 22.04 -17.99 -6.41
C PHE A 3 21.08 -17.40 -7.45
N ILE A 4 20.29 -16.40 -7.05
CA ILE A 4 19.45 -15.64 -7.97
C ILE A 4 20.38 -14.77 -8.84
N SER A 5 20.27 -14.88 -10.16
CA SER A 5 21.09 -14.12 -11.11
C SER A 5 20.87 -12.61 -10.96
N PHE A 6 21.86 -11.80 -11.39
CA PHE A 6 21.76 -10.34 -11.35
C PHE A 6 20.57 -9.81 -12.16
N GLU A 7 20.29 -10.43 -13.32
CA GLU A 7 19.13 -10.08 -14.15
C GLU A 7 17.80 -10.42 -13.49
N GLU A 8 17.74 -11.56 -12.80
CA GLU A 8 16.55 -11.98 -12.07
C GLU A 8 16.28 -11.08 -10.85
N ARG A 9 17.33 -10.57 -10.21
CA ARG A 9 17.22 -9.52 -9.18
C ARG A 9 16.67 -8.22 -9.77
N ARG A 10 17.18 -7.76 -10.91
CA ARG A 10 16.70 -6.54 -11.59
C ARG A 10 15.23 -6.61 -11.95
N ARG A 11 14.72 -7.75 -12.42
CA ARG A 11 13.29 -7.95 -12.73
C ARG A 11 12.36 -7.90 -11.50
N ARG A 12 12.93 -8.00 -10.31
CA ARG A 12 12.18 -7.96 -9.03
C ARG A 12 12.23 -6.60 -8.33
N LEU A 13 12.87 -5.61 -8.96
CA LEU A 13 12.92 -4.27 -8.39
C LEU A 13 11.55 -3.58 -8.53
N LEU A 14 11.24 -2.77 -7.53
CA LEU A 14 10.13 -1.84 -7.57
C LEU A 14 10.60 -0.52 -8.16
N SER A 15 9.72 0.21 -8.86
CA SER A 15 9.97 1.62 -9.11
C SER A 15 9.87 2.40 -7.80
N GLU A 16 10.47 3.60 -7.75
CA GLU A 16 10.39 4.47 -6.58
C GLU A 16 8.94 4.78 -6.21
N ASP A 17 8.08 5.05 -7.22
CA ASP A 17 6.67 5.36 -7.01
C ASP A 17 5.90 4.18 -6.42
N VAL A 18 6.10 2.97 -6.95
CA VAL A 18 5.48 1.74 -6.42
C VAL A 18 5.95 1.47 -5.00
N PHE A 19 7.24 1.67 -4.70
CA PHE A 19 7.77 1.53 -3.35
C PHE A 19 7.07 2.51 -2.38
N ASN A 20 7.04 3.78 -2.74
CA ASN A 20 6.45 4.84 -1.91
C ASN A 20 4.95 4.63 -1.69
N ALA A 21 4.18 4.37 -2.76
CA ALA A 21 2.75 4.08 -2.68
C ALA A 21 2.46 2.85 -1.79
N THR A 22 3.30 1.80 -1.90
CA THR A 22 3.16 0.61 -1.06
C THR A 22 3.44 0.90 0.41
N VAL A 23 4.51 1.64 0.71
CA VAL A 23 4.84 2.02 2.08
C VAL A 23 3.73 2.85 2.71
N ASP A 24 3.12 3.78 1.97
CA ASP A 24 2.03 4.61 2.47
C ASP A 24 0.74 3.80 2.66
N ALA A 25 0.44 2.84 1.78
CA ALA A 25 -0.66 1.89 1.96
C ALA A 25 -0.52 1.07 3.25
N MET A 26 0.71 0.71 3.60
CA MET A 26 1.02 0.02 4.87
C MET A 26 0.90 0.92 6.11
N GLY A 27 0.54 2.20 5.95
CA GLY A 27 0.46 3.17 7.04
C GLY A 27 1.77 3.91 7.32
N GLY A 28 2.68 3.89 6.36
CA GLY A 28 4.01 4.52 6.47
C GLY A 28 5.06 3.64 7.15
N CYS A 29 6.26 4.17 7.24
CA CYS A 29 7.35 3.55 7.97
C CYS A 29 7.78 4.48 9.12
N LYS A 30 7.60 4.03 10.36
CA LYS A 30 7.92 4.82 11.55
C LYS A 30 9.42 5.19 11.67
N SER A 31 10.29 4.36 11.10
CA SER A 31 11.75 4.56 11.11
C SER A 31 12.22 4.93 9.71
N LEU A 32 12.85 6.09 9.57
CA LEU A 32 13.49 6.51 8.33
C LEU A 32 14.59 5.52 7.91
N ALA A 33 15.40 5.03 8.86
CA ALA A 33 16.43 4.04 8.58
C ALA A 33 15.84 2.73 8.03
N ALA A 34 14.72 2.24 8.60
CA ALA A 34 14.05 1.05 8.09
C ALA A 34 13.44 1.26 6.70
N ARG A 35 12.96 2.47 6.38
CA ARG A 35 12.47 2.82 5.05
C ARG A 35 13.62 2.85 4.05
N GLU A 36 14.70 3.56 4.39
CA GLU A 36 15.83 3.74 3.50
C GLU A 36 16.56 2.41 3.22
N SER A 37 16.78 1.59 4.23
CA SER A 37 17.39 0.27 4.03
C SER A 37 16.53 -0.65 3.14
N ALA A 38 15.22 -0.61 3.29
CA ALA A 38 14.31 -1.36 2.41
C ALA A 38 14.31 -0.79 0.98
N ARG A 39 14.41 0.54 0.82
CA ARG A 39 14.50 1.21 -0.48
C ARG A 39 15.77 0.79 -1.23
N LEU A 40 16.93 0.80 -0.57
CA LEU A 40 18.19 0.33 -1.16
C LEU A 40 18.08 -1.10 -1.70
N VAL A 41 17.38 -1.98 -0.99
CA VAL A 41 17.16 -3.38 -1.42
C VAL A 41 16.15 -3.49 -2.55
N LEU A 42 14.98 -2.82 -2.42
CA LEU A 42 13.83 -3.05 -3.31
C LEU A 42 13.85 -2.20 -4.56
N VAL A 43 14.43 -1.02 -4.51
CA VAL A 43 14.56 -0.08 -5.63
C VAL A 43 16.00 -0.08 -6.16
N GLY A 44 16.99 0.04 -5.28
CA GLY A 44 18.41 0.07 -5.64
C GLY A 44 19.00 -1.29 -6.02
N GLY A 45 18.37 -2.40 -5.61
CA GLY A 45 18.86 -3.75 -5.91
C GLY A 45 20.04 -4.20 -5.04
N GLU A 46 20.32 -3.47 -3.97
CA GLU A 46 21.41 -3.83 -3.06
C GLU A 46 21.12 -5.10 -2.27
N SER A 47 22.18 -5.72 -1.74
CA SER A 47 22.01 -6.83 -0.80
C SER A 47 21.50 -6.31 0.54
N THR A 48 20.81 -7.15 1.30
CA THR A 48 20.36 -6.80 2.67
C THR A 48 21.54 -6.55 3.61
N TYR A 49 22.69 -7.16 3.33
CA TYR A 49 23.94 -6.93 4.04
C TYR A 49 24.45 -5.50 3.82
N LEU A 50 24.62 -5.11 2.54
CA LEU A 50 25.11 -3.78 2.19
C LEU A 50 24.15 -2.68 2.65
N ALA A 51 22.84 -2.87 2.50
CA ALA A 51 21.85 -1.93 2.98
C ALA A 51 21.87 -1.78 4.52
N ALA A 52 22.14 -2.86 5.26
CA ALA A 52 22.28 -2.80 6.71
C ALA A 52 23.56 -2.04 7.12
N GLU A 53 24.68 -2.32 6.46
CA GLU A 53 25.95 -1.63 6.69
C GLU A 53 25.83 -0.13 6.37
N THR A 54 25.25 0.21 5.22
CA THR A 54 25.09 1.60 4.77
C THR A 54 24.21 2.43 5.72
N VAL A 55 23.06 1.88 6.16
CA VAL A 55 22.06 2.66 6.90
C VAL A 55 22.23 2.58 8.40
N TYR A 56 22.59 1.40 8.93
CA TYR A 56 22.70 1.18 10.37
C TYR A 56 24.14 1.14 10.87
N GLN A 57 25.12 1.11 9.96
CA GLN A 57 26.54 0.88 10.29
C GLN A 57 26.73 -0.40 11.14
N ASP A 58 25.80 -1.34 10.99
CA ASP A 58 25.76 -2.59 11.75
C ASP A 58 25.15 -3.72 10.92
N VAL A 59 26.00 -4.66 10.56
CA VAL A 59 25.63 -5.86 9.79
C VAL A 59 24.62 -6.75 10.52
N LYS A 60 24.58 -6.72 11.87
CA LYS A 60 23.61 -7.50 12.66
C LYS A 60 22.18 -7.08 12.36
N SER A 61 21.96 -5.86 11.84
CA SER A 61 20.67 -5.35 11.40
C SER A 61 20.15 -5.97 10.09
N GLN A 62 20.95 -6.80 9.39
CA GLN A 62 20.55 -7.45 8.13
C GLN A 62 19.22 -8.20 8.22
N GLY A 63 18.96 -8.91 9.33
CA GLY A 63 17.70 -9.62 9.55
C GLY A 63 16.48 -8.70 9.61
N ASN A 64 16.64 -7.48 10.13
CA ASN A 64 15.57 -6.46 10.15
C ASN A 64 15.32 -5.92 8.75
N VAL A 65 16.37 -5.62 7.99
CA VAL A 65 16.30 -5.17 6.60
C VAL A 65 15.57 -6.22 5.74
N TYR A 66 15.96 -7.50 5.87
CA TYR A 66 15.32 -8.60 5.16
C TYR A 66 13.80 -8.68 5.45
N ARG A 67 13.42 -8.71 6.75
CA ARG A 67 12.02 -8.79 7.15
C ARG A 67 11.20 -7.61 6.63
N LYS A 68 11.73 -6.40 6.71
CA LYS A 68 11.05 -5.19 6.24
C LYS A 68 10.88 -5.21 4.71
N SER A 69 11.94 -5.52 3.99
CA SER A 69 11.91 -5.63 2.53
C SER A 69 10.93 -6.71 2.04
N ALA A 70 10.92 -7.88 2.72
CA ALA A 70 9.98 -8.95 2.41
C ALA A 70 8.51 -8.54 2.65
N ALA A 71 8.24 -7.81 3.75
CA ALA A 71 6.89 -7.31 4.03
C ALA A 71 6.40 -6.30 2.97
N ILE A 72 7.25 -5.34 2.58
CA ILE A 72 6.92 -4.36 1.54
C ILE A 72 6.71 -5.07 0.18
N ARG A 73 7.56 -6.02 -0.18
CA ARG A 73 7.41 -6.80 -1.42
C ARG A 73 6.09 -7.58 -1.44
N LYS A 74 5.72 -8.21 -0.32
CA LYS A 74 4.45 -8.92 -0.19
C LYS A 74 3.26 -7.96 -0.35
N ALA A 75 3.32 -6.78 0.26
CA ALA A 75 2.29 -5.75 0.13
C ALA A 75 2.18 -5.24 -1.32
N ALA A 76 3.31 -4.93 -1.97
CA ALA A 76 3.33 -4.50 -3.37
C ALA A 76 2.72 -5.56 -4.30
N LYS A 77 3.01 -6.84 -4.04
CA LYS A 77 2.38 -7.94 -4.80
C LYS A 77 0.87 -7.97 -4.60
N ALA A 78 0.38 -7.88 -3.38
CA ALA A 78 -1.07 -7.90 -3.09
C ALA A 78 -1.80 -6.73 -3.76
N LEU A 79 -1.22 -5.53 -3.75
CA LEU A 79 -1.77 -4.37 -4.45
C LEU A 79 -1.77 -4.60 -5.97
N ARG A 80 -0.69 -5.12 -6.54
CA ARG A 80 -0.62 -5.45 -7.98
C ARG A 80 -1.66 -6.48 -8.37
N ASP A 81 -1.77 -7.58 -7.64
CA ASP A 81 -2.75 -8.64 -7.92
C ASP A 81 -4.20 -8.09 -7.92
N ALA A 82 -4.50 -7.07 -7.09
CA ALA A 82 -5.80 -6.42 -7.07
C ALA A 82 -6.01 -5.42 -8.23
N LEU A 83 -4.93 -4.79 -8.70
CA LEU A 83 -4.97 -3.84 -9.82
C LEU A 83 -4.99 -4.55 -11.18
N GLU A 84 -4.34 -5.69 -11.26
CA GLU A 84 -4.13 -6.47 -12.49
C GLU A 84 -4.66 -7.91 -12.30
N PRO A 85 -5.98 -8.11 -12.10
CA PRO A 85 -6.53 -9.45 -11.94
C PRO A 85 -6.28 -10.27 -13.20
N GLY A 86 -5.67 -11.45 -13.03
CA GLY A 86 -5.26 -12.28 -14.17
C GLY A 86 -4.15 -11.67 -15.04
N GLY A 87 -3.42 -10.66 -14.53
CA GLY A 87 -2.33 -9.98 -15.25
C GLY A 87 -2.82 -8.91 -16.23
N VAL A 88 -4.09 -8.53 -16.18
CA VAL A 88 -4.66 -7.46 -17.01
C VAL A 88 -4.94 -6.25 -16.13
N PRO A 89 -4.39 -5.05 -16.45
CA PRO A 89 -4.69 -3.84 -15.71
C PRO A 89 -6.17 -3.47 -15.79
N GLU A 90 -6.78 -3.21 -14.64
CA GLU A 90 -8.15 -2.72 -14.55
C GLU A 90 -8.20 -1.40 -13.79
N PRO A 91 -9.15 -0.50 -14.11
CA PRO A 91 -9.28 0.77 -13.40
C PRO A 91 -9.58 0.54 -11.91
N VAL A 92 -9.04 1.37 -11.04
CA VAL A 92 -9.30 1.34 -9.60
C VAL A 92 -10.75 1.73 -9.30
N PHE A 93 -11.25 2.72 -10.04
CA PHE A 93 -12.60 3.23 -9.88
C PHE A 93 -13.53 2.79 -11.01
N LEU A 94 -14.77 2.50 -10.67
CA LEU A 94 -15.81 2.10 -11.60
C LEU A 94 -16.65 3.32 -12.07
N GLY A 95 -17.21 3.23 -13.27
CA GLY A 95 -18.14 4.23 -13.80
C GLY A 95 -17.52 5.62 -13.93
N ASP A 96 -18.10 6.60 -13.25
CA ASP A 96 -17.68 8.00 -13.24
C ASP A 96 -16.47 8.30 -12.33
N GLY A 97 -15.81 7.28 -11.81
CA GLY A 97 -14.66 7.43 -10.93
C GLY A 97 -14.99 7.62 -9.45
N GLN A 98 -16.24 7.43 -9.05
CA GLN A 98 -16.67 7.60 -7.66
C GLN A 98 -16.56 6.32 -6.83
N LEU A 99 -16.84 5.16 -7.41
CA LEU A 99 -16.85 3.88 -6.72
C LEU A 99 -15.53 3.13 -6.92
N MET A 100 -14.91 2.74 -5.82
CA MET A 100 -13.69 1.92 -5.84
C MET A 100 -14.05 0.45 -6.00
N ARG A 101 -13.27 -0.30 -6.79
CA ARG A 101 -13.40 -1.76 -6.84
C ARG A 101 -13.14 -2.38 -5.45
N ALA A 102 -14.02 -3.29 -5.03
CA ALA A 102 -13.92 -3.96 -3.73
C ALA A 102 -12.55 -4.64 -3.53
N ALA A 103 -12.02 -5.31 -4.56
CA ALA A 103 -10.72 -5.97 -4.50
C ALA A 103 -9.56 -5.00 -4.19
N VAL A 104 -9.61 -3.77 -4.74
CA VAL A 104 -8.60 -2.73 -4.48
C VAL A 104 -8.74 -2.20 -3.04
N PHE A 105 -9.97 -1.92 -2.61
CA PHE A 105 -10.22 -1.51 -1.22
C PHE A 105 -9.70 -2.56 -0.24
N ASP A 106 -10.06 -3.82 -0.44
CA ASP A 106 -9.67 -4.94 0.44
C ASP A 106 -8.14 -5.14 0.44
N ALA A 107 -7.48 -4.98 -0.70
CA ALA A 107 -6.02 -5.04 -0.77
C ALA A 107 -5.35 -3.91 0.02
N ILE A 108 -5.83 -2.66 -0.11
CA ILE A 108 -5.31 -1.50 0.64
C ILE A 108 -5.50 -1.71 2.14
N VAL A 109 -6.68 -2.16 2.56
CA VAL A 109 -6.97 -2.44 3.98
C VAL A 109 -6.12 -3.61 4.48
N GLY A 110 -5.99 -4.67 3.69
CA GLY A 110 -5.22 -5.87 4.04
C GLY A 110 -3.72 -5.64 4.23
N VAL A 111 -3.13 -4.66 3.52
CA VAL A 111 -1.72 -4.28 3.70
C VAL A 111 -1.54 -3.22 4.79
N SER A 112 -2.61 -2.52 5.19
CA SER A 112 -2.56 -1.50 6.24
C SER A 112 -2.43 -2.14 7.63
N SER A 113 -1.88 -1.38 8.58
CA SER A 113 -1.79 -1.80 9.97
C SER A 113 -3.09 -1.61 10.76
N SER A 114 -4.16 -1.14 10.12
CA SER A 114 -5.46 -0.90 10.78
C SER A 114 -6.26 -2.20 10.86
N PRO A 115 -6.99 -2.46 11.97
CA PRO A 115 -7.90 -3.61 12.04
C PRO A 115 -8.98 -3.50 10.96
N ALA A 116 -9.11 -4.54 10.12
CA ALA A 116 -10.01 -4.53 8.96
C ALA A 116 -11.50 -4.32 9.33
N ASN A 117 -11.89 -4.74 10.53
CA ASN A 117 -13.26 -4.65 11.05
C ASN A 117 -13.51 -3.42 11.94
N SER A 118 -12.63 -2.44 11.93
CA SER A 118 -12.89 -1.18 12.65
C SER A 118 -14.07 -0.43 12.03
N ALA A 119 -14.94 0.16 12.85
CA ALA A 119 -16.12 0.91 12.39
C ALA A 119 -15.79 1.96 11.32
N ILE A 120 -14.62 2.62 11.45
CA ILE A 120 -14.16 3.61 10.48
C ILE A 120 -13.87 3.00 9.08
N LEU A 121 -13.38 1.76 9.02
CA LEU A 121 -13.15 1.07 7.75
C LEU A 121 -14.44 0.50 7.17
N VAL A 122 -15.37 0.06 8.02
CA VAL A 122 -16.72 -0.34 7.61
C VAL A 122 -17.44 0.84 6.97
N ALA A 123 -17.44 2.02 7.62
CA ALA A 123 -18.00 3.24 7.05
C ALA A 123 -17.31 3.65 5.73
N ALA A 124 -15.98 3.59 5.68
CA ALA A 124 -15.24 3.94 4.48
C ALA A 124 -15.52 2.98 3.30
N ARG A 125 -15.70 1.68 3.58
CA ARG A 125 -16.10 0.69 2.57
C ARG A 125 -17.49 1.02 2.02
N ALA A 126 -18.46 1.25 2.91
CA ALA A 126 -19.83 1.59 2.52
C ALA A 126 -19.90 2.81 1.60
N VAL A 127 -19.02 3.81 1.81
CA VAL A 127 -18.95 4.98 0.93
C VAL A 127 -18.22 4.67 -0.37
N LEU A 128 -17.00 4.14 -0.29
CA LEU A 128 -16.11 4.01 -1.45
C LEU A 128 -16.45 2.84 -2.36
N VAL A 129 -17.03 1.77 -1.83
CA VAL A 129 -17.35 0.56 -2.59
C VAL A 129 -18.85 0.47 -2.86
N ASP A 130 -19.69 0.71 -1.85
CA ASP A 130 -21.12 0.47 -1.92
C ASP A 130 -21.91 1.75 -2.30
N GLY A 131 -21.25 2.91 -2.34
CA GLY A 131 -21.83 4.18 -2.81
C GLY A 131 -22.76 4.89 -1.82
N LEU A 132 -22.71 4.54 -0.52
CA LEU A 132 -23.52 5.20 0.49
C LEU A 132 -23.03 6.64 0.73
N ALA A 133 -23.96 7.52 1.12
CA ALA A 133 -23.58 8.83 1.63
C ALA A 133 -22.77 8.70 2.92
N VAL A 134 -21.76 9.56 3.11
CA VAL A 134 -20.82 9.48 4.27
C VAL A 134 -21.57 9.50 5.60
N ASP A 135 -22.61 10.31 5.70
CA ASP A 135 -23.39 10.47 6.93
C ASP A 135 -24.15 9.18 7.28
N ALA A 136 -24.81 8.57 6.29
CA ALA A 136 -25.51 7.30 6.44
C ALA A 136 -24.53 6.14 6.77
N ALA A 137 -23.37 6.11 6.11
CA ALA A 137 -22.36 5.10 6.36
C ALA A 137 -21.76 5.23 7.76
N ALA A 138 -21.53 6.46 8.24
CA ALA A 138 -21.02 6.71 9.59
C ALA A 138 -22.06 6.32 10.65
N GLU A 139 -23.33 6.68 10.47
CA GLU A 139 -24.42 6.30 11.37
C GLU A 139 -24.56 4.79 11.46
N ALA A 140 -24.58 4.09 10.32
CA ALA A 140 -24.67 2.63 10.30
C ALA A 140 -23.49 1.93 10.98
N ALA A 141 -22.28 2.48 10.87
CA ALA A 141 -21.07 1.87 11.40
C ALA A 141 -20.81 2.18 12.88
N TYR A 142 -21.22 3.35 13.34
CA TYR A 142 -20.93 3.82 14.70
C TYR A 142 -22.17 3.88 15.61
N GLY A 143 -23.37 3.81 15.06
CA GLY A 143 -24.64 4.00 15.80
C GLY A 143 -24.86 5.44 16.29
N GLU A 144 -23.96 6.36 15.99
CA GLU A 144 -24.02 7.77 16.42
C GLU A 144 -23.43 8.71 15.39
N PRO A 145 -24.00 9.95 15.22
CA PRO A 145 -23.51 10.92 14.21
C PRO A 145 -22.15 11.56 14.57
N ARG A 146 -21.62 11.34 15.77
CA ARG A 146 -20.40 12.00 16.28
C ARG A 146 -19.13 11.76 15.44
N ASN A 147 -19.08 10.68 14.68
CA ASN A 147 -17.88 10.25 13.98
C ASN A 147 -17.90 10.53 12.47
N ILE A 148 -18.88 11.29 11.96
CA ILE A 148 -18.99 11.64 10.53
C ILE A 148 -17.70 12.28 10.02
N HIS A 149 -17.12 13.21 10.78
CA HIS A 149 -15.88 13.87 10.40
C HIS A 149 -14.70 12.91 10.27
N GLN A 150 -14.59 11.92 11.17
CA GLN A 150 -13.54 10.90 11.09
C GLN A 150 -13.75 9.96 9.91
N ALA A 151 -15.01 9.57 9.65
CA ALA A 151 -15.37 8.76 8.48
C ALA A 151 -15.01 9.51 7.19
N ARG A 152 -15.38 10.79 7.06
CA ARG A 152 -15.06 11.64 5.90
C ARG A 152 -13.55 11.73 5.66
N LYS A 153 -12.75 12.05 6.68
CA LYS A 153 -11.29 12.07 6.58
C LYS A 153 -10.71 10.72 6.15
N LYS A 154 -11.26 9.62 6.65
CA LYS A 154 -10.77 8.29 6.27
C LYS A 154 -11.11 7.96 4.82
N VAL A 155 -12.31 8.30 4.37
CA VAL A 155 -12.77 8.16 2.97
C VAL A 155 -11.83 8.94 2.04
N GLU A 156 -11.62 10.23 2.31
CA GLU A 156 -10.73 11.09 1.52
C GLU A 156 -9.30 10.54 1.45
N LYS A 157 -8.78 10.08 2.59
CA LYS A 157 -7.44 9.49 2.65
C LYS A 157 -7.34 8.21 1.83
N LEU A 158 -8.31 7.30 1.92
CA LEU A 158 -8.29 6.04 1.17
C LEU A 158 -8.50 6.28 -0.32
N HIS A 159 -9.38 7.21 -0.70
CA HIS A 159 -9.58 7.61 -2.08
C HIS A 159 -8.28 8.17 -2.69
N SER A 160 -7.64 9.15 -2.04
CA SER A 160 -6.38 9.73 -2.50
C SER A 160 -5.26 8.69 -2.61
N LEU A 161 -5.19 7.78 -1.64
CA LEU A 161 -4.23 6.69 -1.66
C LEU A 161 -4.47 5.72 -2.83
N ALA A 162 -5.73 5.40 -3.13
CA ALA A 162 -6.08 4.53 -4.25
C ALA A 162 -5.72 5.16 -5.60
N VAL A 163 -5.97 6.46 -5.79
CA VAL A 163 -5.55 7.23 -6.98
C VAL A 163 -4.03 7.17 -7.13
N TRP A 164 -3.30 7.38 -6.05
CA TRP A 164 -1.84 7.33 -6.10
C TRP A 164 -1.29 5.94 -6.41
N ILE A 165 -1.86 4.89 -5.80
CA ILE A 165 -1.51 3.50 -6.10
C ILE A 165 -1.76 3.20 -7.59
N GLU A 166 -2.91 3.57 -8.14
CA GLU A 166 -3.21 3.37 -9.56
C GLU A 166 -2.16 4.02 -10.46
N ALA A 167 -1.82 5.28 -10.19
CA ALA A 167 -0.83 6.00 -10.99
C ALA A 167 0.57 5.38 -10.87
N ALA A 168 1.00 5.05 -9.65
CA ALA A 168 2.30 4.44 -9.40
C ALA A 168 2.47 3.09 -10.11
N PHE A 169 1.44 2.25 -10.07
CA PHE A 169 1.49 0.93 -10.69
C PHE A 169 1.26 0.97 -12.21
N SER A 170 0.51 1.94 -12.74
CA SER A 170 0.33 2.12 -14.19
C SER A 170 1.48 2.85 -14.87
N GLY A 171 2.47 3.33 -14.14
CA GLY A 171 3.58 4.14 -14.66
C GLY A 171 3.14 5.52 -15.18
N LYS A 172 1.95 5.98 -14.80
CA LYS A 172 1.47 7.32 -15.14
C LYS A 172 2.09 8.32 -14.16
N ASN A 173 2.89 9.26 -14.66
CA ASN A 173 3.37 10.37 -13.83
C ASN A 173 2.19 11.21 -13.37
N ILE A 174 1.97 11.27 -12.07
CA ILE A 174 1.09 12.27 -11.45
C ILE A 174 1.89 13.59 -11.47
N LYS A 175 1.48 14.53 -12.37
CA LYS A 175 2.00 15.89 -12.35
C LYS A 175 1.34 16.70 -11.26
#